data_451679216e5762103f151f55a02dd702
#
_entry.id   451679216e5762103f151f55a02dd702
#
_cell.length_a   1.000
_cell.length_b   1.000
_cell.length_c   1.000
_cell.angle_alpha   90.00
_cell.angle_beta   90.00
_cell.angle_gamma   90.00
#
_symmetry.space_group_name_H-M   'P 1'
#
loop_
_entity.id
_entity.type
_entity.pdbx_description
1 polymer ?
#
loop_
_entity_poly.entity_id
_entity_poly.type
_entity_poly.pdbx_seq_one_letter_code
_entity_poly.pdbx_strand_id
1 'polypeptide(L)'
;MQALDQPTMASELRALVWTALIVPASAWYARSACRRLRPGFPRLAALLPTFPVFVYLPCLFNSLHLRLFSSFFHTWLTVNKLVLLALGTGPLHPSLPLVPFVLCAGLPIKLRLGQQHAAKRDSSPPQPPPPFADLLLPCARSFLFMICLAVAYPHTGWLPVYCVHFLYCIHIFLTLDLVLSSIALASATVLGTGLERQFSTPLAVASVNDFWGRQWNLMAVDLLRASAYEPVRARWGRDAGVLAAFLMSGLLHELLYWYLTLRRPMGEMLLFFMLHGVSQIAERWARAAGLWRPPKVAAYLLVSVFMVVTISELFFGPFMRAGADVRLMEESGAMLQLIRVVSRRLLRSFGVV
;
A
#
# COMPACT_ATOMS: atom_id res chain seq x y z
N MET A 1 23.41 -10.54 -15.08
CA MET A 1 22.28 -10.89 -14.19
C MET A 1 22.87 -10.95 -12.78
N GLN A 2 22.80 -9.87 -12.00
CA GLN A 2 23.20 -9.91 -10.59
C GLN A 2 22.22 -10.83 -9.88
N ALA A 3 22.69 -11.99 -9.44
CA ALA A 3 21.93 -12.83 -8.54
C ALA A 3 21.68 -11.99 -7.27
N LEU A 4 20.44 -11.87 -6.86
CA LEU A 4 20.13 -11.29 -5.55
C LEU A 4 20.79 -12.21 -4.52
N ASP A 5 21.67 -11.66 -3.69
CA ASP A 5 22.24 -12.38 -2.58
C ASP A 5 21.13 -12.93 -1.69
N GLN A 6 21.34 -14.13 -1.16
CA GLN A 6 20.37 -14.71 -0.21
C GLN A 6 20.26 -13.78 1.01
N PRO A 7 19.04 -13.46 1.46
CA PRO A 7 18.87 -12.58 2.60
C PRO A 7 19.48 -13.19 3.87
N THR A 8 20.47 -12.51 4.44
CA THR A 8 21.01 -12.86 5.75
C THR A 8 20.38 -11.97 6.81
N MET A 9 20.18 -12.49 8.01
CA MET A 9 19.68 -11.70 9.14
C MET A 9 20.51 -10.42 9.35
N ALA A 10 21.83 -10.50 9.20
CA ALA A 10 22.72 -9.37 9.38
C ALA A 10 22.58 -8.30 8.29
N SER A 11 22.37 -8.71 7.02
CA SER A 11 22.16 -7.76 5.92
C SER A 11 20.85 -7.01 6.08
N GLU A 12 19.77 -7.74 6.39
CA GLU A 12 18.44 -7.15 6.57
C GLU A 12 18.39 -6.22 7.80
N LEU A 13 19.02 -6.61 8.91
CA LEU A 13 19.12 -5.75 10.10
C LEU A 13 19.88 -4.45 9.81
N ARG A 14 20.99 -4.52 9.07
CA ARG A 14 21.73 -3.30 8.63
C ARG A 14 20.84 -2.41 7.77
N ALA A 15 20.09 -2.97 6.81
CA ALA A 15 19.17 -2.22 5.96
C ALA A 15 18.06 -1.56 6.78
N LEU A 16 17.50 -2.26 7.77
CA LEU A 16 16.52 -1.70 8.71
C LEU A 16 17.10 -0.55 9.54
N VAL A 17 18.31 -0.69 10.06
CA VAL A 17 18.99 0.38 10.83
C VAL A 17 19.21 1.62 9.95
N TRP A 18 19.74 1.44 8.73
CA TRP A 18 19.89 2.56 7.80
C TRP A 18 18.56 3.23 7.47
N THR A 19 17.51 2.47 7.22
CA THR A 19 16.16 2.99 6.96
C THR A 19 15.64 3.77 8.16
N ALA A 20 15.82 3.24 9.38
CA ALA A 20 15.40 3.88 10.62
C ALA A 20 16.14 5.20 10.92
N LEU A 21 17.34 5.39 10.37
CA LEU A 21 18.11 6.64 10.48
C LEU A 21 17.76 7.62 9.34
N ILE A 22 17.72 7.13 8.11
CA ILE A 22 17.56 7.96 6.91
C ILE A 22 16.17 8.58 6.84
N VAL A 23 15.11 7.79 7.12
CA VAL A 23 13.72 8.26 7.01
C VAL A 23 13.43 9.43 7.96
N PRO A 24 13.73 9.35 9.28
CA PRO A 24 13.54 10.47 10.18
C PRO A 24 14.42 11.68 9.84
N ALA A 25 15.68 11.48 9.44
CA ALA A 25 16.57 12.56 9.05
C ALA A 25 16.03 13.31 7.80
N SER A 26 15.60 12.59 6.78
CA SER A 26 14.99 13.16 5.58
C SER A 26 13.67 13.88 5.87
N ALA A 27 12.84 13.32 6.75
CA ALA A 27 11.60 13.94 7.18
C ALA A 27 11.84 15.22 7.99
N TRP A 28 12.83 15.21 8.89
CA TRP A 28 13.24 16.42 9.62
C TRP A 28 13.75 17.50 8.69
N TYR A 29 14.59 17.15 7.72
CA TYR A 29 15.05 18.07 6.68
C TYR A 29 13.87 18.65 5.89
N ALA A 30 12.98 17.81 5.38
CA ALA A 30 11.81 18.23 4.61
C ALA A 30 10.92 19.20 5.41
N ARG A 31 10.64 18.88 6.69
CA ARG A 31 9.88 19.76 7.57
C ARG A 31 10.57 21.10 7.78
N SER A 32 11.88 21.10 8.02
CA SER A 32 12.68 22.29 8.29
C SER A 32 12.76 23.21 7.06
N ALA A 33 12.97 22.64 5.88
CA ALA A 33 12.95 23.37 4.62
C ALA A 33 11.58 23.99 4.33
N CYS A 34 10.49 23.20 4.50
CA CYS A 34 9.13 23.67 4.23
C CYS A 34 8.60 24.69 5.23
N ARG A 35 9.20 24.82 6.42
CA ARG A 35 8.89 25.91 7.35
C ARG A 35 9.43 27.27 6.89
N ARG A 36 10.51 27.26 6.13
CA ARG A 36 11.20 28.47 5.67
C ARG A 36 10.80 28.91 4.27
N LEU A 37 10.26 27.99 3.47
CA LEU A 37 9.96 28.21 2.06
C LEU A 37 8.44 28.29 1.83
N ARG A 38 8.05 29.11 0.83
CA ARG A 38 6.66 29.18 0.37
C ARG A 38 6.28 27.90 -0.41
N PRO A 39 5.00 27.44 -0.31
CA PRO A 39 4.51 26.33 -1.13
C PRO A 39 4.77 26.56 -2.63
N GLY A 40 4.95 25.45 -3.37
CA GLY A 40 5.19 25.46 -4.80
C GLY A 40 6.63 25.10 -5.17
N PHE A 41 7.14 25.64 -6.26
CA PHE A 41 8.45 25.32 -6.83
C PHE A 41 9.63 25.44 -5.83
N PRO A 42 9.71 26.48 -4.96
CA PRO A 42 10.83 26.59 -3.99
C PRO A 42 10.91 25.40 -3.04
N ARG A 43 9.75 24.91 -2.52
CA ARG A 43 9.73 23.71 -1.69
C ARG A 43 10.08 22.46 -2.47
N LEU A 44 9.54 22.33 -3.69
CA LEU A 44 9.81 21.18 -4.55
C LEU A 44 11.31 21.07 -4.85
N ALA A 45 11.95 22.16 -5.24
CA ALA A 45 13.38 22.20 -5.48
C ALA A 45 14.21 21.82 -4.25
N ALA A 46 13.83 22.31 -3.07
CA ALA A 46 14.48 21.95 -1.82
C ALA A 46 14.30 20.46 -1.46
N LEU A 47 13.18 19.83 -1.82
CA LEU A 47 12.91 18.43 -1.51
C LEU A 47 13.47 17.45 -2.56
N LEU A 48 13.84 17.92 -3.76
CA LEU A 48 14.40 17.07 -4.82
C LEU A 48 15.54 16.14 -4.35
N PRO A 49 16.50 16.56 -3.50
CA PRO A 49 17.57 15.68 -3.05
C PRO A 49 17.09 14.49 -2.20
N THR A 50 15.90 14.56 -1.61
CA THR A 50 15.36 13.47 -0.80
C THR A 50 14.74 12.36 -1.67
N PHE A 51 14.28 12.65 -2.88
CA PHE A 51 13.60 11.67 -3.72
C PHE A 51 14.50 10.49 -4.15
N PRO A 52 15.73 10.71 -4.66
CA PRO A 52 16.65 9.61 -4.95
C PRO A 52 16.94 8.73 -3.72
N VAL A 53 17.01 9.34 -2.53
CA VAL A 53 17.22 8.60 -1.28
C VAL A 53 16.06 7.61 -1.04
N PHE A 54 14.82 8.09 -1.13
CA PHE A 54 13.65 7.22 -0.94
C PHE A 54 13.47 6.17 -2.05
N VAL A 55 13.87 6.49 -3.28
CA VAL A 55 13.89 5.54 -4.39
C VAL A 55 14.97 4.47 -4.20
N TYR A 56 16.10 4.81 -3.58
CA TYR A 56 17.20 3.86 -3.35
C TYR A 56 16.96 2.94 -2.15
N LEU A 57 16.23 3.38 -1.11
CA LEU A 57 16.02 2.61 0.13
C LEU A 57 15.56 1.15 -0.09
N PRO A 58 14.63 0.83 -1.00
CA PRO A 58 14.23 -0.55 -1.23
C PRO A 58 15.39 -1.45 -1.69
N CYS A 59 16.38 -0.90 -2.39
CA CYS A 59 17.53 -1.65 -2.89
C CYS A 59 18.49 -2.10 -1.79
N LEU A 60 18.37 -1.57 -0.57
CA LEU A 60 19.15 -2.02 0.58
C LEU A 60 18.73 -3.41 1.09
N PHE A 61 17.51 -3.85 0.79
CA PHE A 61 16.96 -5.11 1.24
C PHE A 61 17.16 -6.22 0.22
N ASN A 62 17.57 -7.41 0.66
CA ASN A 62 17.65 -8.61 -0.14
C ASN A 62 16.35 -9.44 -0.05
N SER A 63 15.66 -9.42 1.11
CA SER A 63 14.33 -10.00 1.26
C SER A 63 13.32 -9.29 0.35
N LEU A 64 12.58 -10.06 -0.44
CA LEU A 64 11.54 -9.52 -1.33
C LEU A 64 10.39 -8.88 -0.53
N HIS A 65 10.02 -9.44 0.62
CA HIS A 65 8.98 -8.87 1.48
C HIS A 65 9.40 -7.49 2.02
N LEU A 66 10.61 -7.36 2.56
CA LEU A 66 11.10 -6.09 3.09
C LEU A 66 11.31 -5.05 1.97
N ARG A 67 11.77 -5.50 0.80
CA ARG A 67 11.90 -4.67 -0.40
C ARG A 67 10.55 -4.19 -0.90
N LEU A 68 9.54 -5.06 -0.93
CA LEU A 68 8.16 -4.72 -1.28
C LEU A 68 7.60 -3.64 -0.35
N PHE A 69 7.68 -3.85 0.97
CA PHE A 69 7.18 -2.86 1.93
C PHE A 69 7.96 -1.55 1.89
N SER A 70 9.28 -1.61 1.79
CA SER A 70 10.12 -0.42 1.66
C SER A 70 9.77 0.38 0.41
N SER A 71 9.56 -0.27 -0.75
CA SER A 71 9.16 0.41 -1.98
C SER A 71 7.77 1.04 -1.87
N PHE A 72 6.81 0.33 -1.28
CA PHE A 72 5.47 0.86 -1.06
C PHE A 72 5.47 2.04 -0.09
N PHE A 73 6.17 1.95 1.04
CA PHE A 73 6.17 3.01 2.04
C PHE A 73 7.00 4.21 1.62
N HIS A 74 8.22 3.99 1.11
CA HIS A 74 9.15 5.09 0.88
C HIS A 74 9.09 5.62 -0.55
N THR A 75 9.20 4.76 -1.55
CA THR A 75 9.17 5.23 -2.94
C THR A 75 7.77 5.69 -3.36
N TRP A 76 6.73 5.02 -2.90
CA TRP A 76 5.37 5.35 -3.32
C TRP A 76 4.69 6.34 -2.36
N LEU A 77 4.49 5.99 -1.08
CA LEU A 77 3.74 6.85 -0.16
C LEU A 77 4.53 8.09 0.26
N THR A 78 5.79 7.94 0.71
CA THR A 78 6.58 9.06 1.23
C THR A 78 6.87 10.08 0.14
N VAL A 79 7.31 9.67 -1.04
CA VAL A 79 7.56 10.59 -2.16
C VAL A 79 6.31 11.36 -2.53
N ASN A 80 5.14 10.69 -2.68
CA ASN A 80 3.87 11.37 -2.96
C ASN A 80 3.50 12.37 -1.86
N LYS A 81 3.64 12.00 -0.58
CA LYS A 81 3.38 12.92 0.54
C LYS A 81 4.31 14.13 0.53
N LEU A 82 5.58 13.96 0.18
CA LEU A 82 6.54 15.06 0.08
C LEU A 82 6.23 15.98 -1.12
N VAL A 83 5.79 15.43 -2.24
CA VAL A 83 5.32 16.23 -3.38
C VAL A 83 4.11 17.07 -2.95
N LEU A 84 3.12 16.47 -2.29
CA LEU A 84 1.95 17.19 -1.78
C LEU A 84 2.34 18.25 -0.73
N LEU A 85 3.29 17.95 0.15
CA LEU A 85 3.86 18.91 1.11
C LEU A 85 4.51 20.10 0.41
N ALA A 86 5.25 19.84 -0.68
CA ALA A 86 5.85 20.91 -1.49
C ALA A 86 4.77 21.82 -2.08
N LEU A 87 3.67 21.24 -2.55
CA LEU A 87 2.54 21.99 -3.11
C LEU A 87 1.67 22.69 -2.03
N GLY A 88 1.91 22.41 -0.74
CA GLY A 88 1.12 22.96 0.37
C GLY A 88 -0.22 22.25 0.60
N THR A 89 -0.33 21.00 0.13
CA THR A 89 -1.52 20.16 0.22
C THR A 89 -1.19 18.81 0.86
N GLY A 90 -2.19 17.93 1.01
CA GLY A 90 -1.97 16.56 1.49
C GLY A 90 -1.89 16.43 3.01
N PRO A 91 -1.47 15.25 3.49
CA PRO A 91 -1.54 14.90 4.92
C PRO A 91 -0.42 15.49 5.78
N LEU A 92 0.67 15.98 5.16
CA LEU A 92 1.80 16.56 5.88
C LEU A 92 1.68 18.09 5.95
N HIS A 93 1.86 18.64 7.15
CA HIS A 93 1.93 20.08 7.35
C HIS A 93 3.19 20.45 8.16
N PRO A 94 3.94 21.51 7.78
CA PRO A 94 5.18 21.87 8.47
C PRO A 94 5.01 22.25 9.94
N SER A 95 3.80 22.66 10.36
CA SER A 95 3.48 23.01 11.75
C SER A 95 3.36 21.81 12.68
N LEU A 96 3.18 20.58 12.14
CA LEU A 96 3.09 19.37 12.96
C LEU A 96 4.32 19.25 13.88
N PRO A 97 4.16 18.75 15.12
CA PRO A 97 5.28 18.36 15.96
C PRO A 97 6.20 17.34 15.23
N LEU A 98 7.46 17.25 15.63
CA LEU A 98 8.46 16.46 14.88
C LEU A 98 8.08 14.99 14.79
N VAL A 99 7.74 14.37 15.92
CA VAL A 99 7.42 12.93 15.97
C VAL A 99 6.19 12.59 15.11
N PRO A 100 5.03 13.24 15.25
CA PRO A 100 3.91 13.04 14.34
C PRO A 100 4.26 13.28 12.87
N PHE A 101 5.06 14.30 12.56
CA PHE A 101 5.48 14.58 11.19
C PHE A 101 6.32 13.44 10.61
N VAL A 102 7.33 12.94 11.34
CA VAL A 102 8.19 11.84 10.92
C VAL A 102 7.39 10.55 10.70
N LEU A 103 6.51 10.21 11.64
CA LEU A 103 5.66 9.02 11.54
C LEU A 103 4.71 9.12 10.35
N CYS A 104 4.05 10.27 10.16
CA CYS A 104 3.19 10.48 9.00
C CYS A 104 3.96 10.48 7.67
N ALA A 105 5.19 10.97 7.65
CA ALA A 105 5.99 10.97 6.44
C ALA A 105 6.41 9.55 6.05
N GLY A 106 6.98 8.78 6.99
CA GLY A 106 7.59 7.48 6.72
C GLY A 106 6.64 6.28 6.74
N LEU A 107 5.48 6.40 7.40
CA LEU A 107 4.56 5.28 7.59
C LEU A 107 3.23 5.51 6.87
N PRO A 108 2.50 4.44 6.54
CA PRO A 108 1.17 4.50 5.93
C PRO A 108 0.09 4.90 6.94
N ILE A 109 0.27 6.03 7.61
CA ILE A 109 -0.69 6.56 8.59
C ILE A 109 -1.24 7.92 8.15
N LYS A 110 -2.49 8.16 8.51
CA LYS A 110 -3.18 9.42 8.35
C LYS A 110 -3.70 9.85 9.72
N LEU A 111 -3.12 10.91 10.24
CA LEU A 111 -3.53 11.47 11.54
C LEU A 111 -4.87 12.21 11.39
N ARG A 112 -5.79 11.99 12.32
CA ARG A 112 -7.04 12.75 12.43
C ARG A 112 -6.84 14.21 12.88
N LEU A 113 -5.62 14.71 12.92
CA LEU A 113 -5.28 16.08 13.34
C LEU A 113 -5.92 17.19 12.48
N GLY A 114 -6.43 16.86 11.29
CA GLY A 114 -7.06 17.82 10.38
C GLY A 114 -8.46 18.28 10.78
N GLN A 115 -9.15 17.60 11.68
CA GLN A 115 -10.48 18.04 12.14
C GLN A 115 -10.42 19.23 13.07
N GLN A 116 -9.32 19.52 13.77
CA GLN A 116 -9.20 20.71 14.62
C GLN A 116 -9.17 22.03 13.82
N HIS A 117 -8.75 22.01 12.55
CA HIS A 117 -8.79 23.21 11.69
C HIS A 117 -10.03 23.25 10.78
N ALA A 118 -10.65 22.10 10.49
CA ALA A 118 -11.93 21.99 9.78
C ALA A 118 -13.15 22.07 10.74
N ALA A 119 -12.95 21.83 12.04
CA ALA A 119 -13.99 21.81 13.08
C ALA A 119 -14.64 23.19 13.37
N LYS A 120 -14.29 24.24 12.62
CA LYS A 120 -15.12 25.47 12.59
C LYS A 120 -16.41 25.28 11.77
N ARG A 121 -16.66 24.13 11.14
CA ARG A 121 -17.87 23.88 10.35
C ARG A 121 -18.72 22.68 10.78
N ASP A 122 -18.20 21.79 11.63
CA ASP A 122 -18.99 20.65 12.12
C ASP A 122 -18.80 20.53 13.64
N SER A 123 -19.88 20.75 14.38
CA SER A 123 -19.95 20.76 15.83
C SER A 123 -19.97 19.36 16.48
N SER A 124 -19.44 18.36 15.81
CA SER A 124 -19.34 17.02 16.38
C SER A 124 -18.15 16.92 17.33
N PRO A 125 -18.34 16.43 18.57
CA PRO A 125 -17.25 16.27 19.52
C PRO A 125 -16.19 15.30 18.99
N PRO A 126 -14.90 15.45 19.35
CA PRO A 126 -13.84 14.54 18.98
C PRO A 126 -14.21 13.10 19.42
N GLN A 127 -14.29 12.18 18.47
CA GLN A 127 -14.53 10.78 18.85
C GLN A 127 -13.33 10.27 19.65
N PRO A 128 -13.56 9.56 20.76
CA PRO A 128 -12.49 8.95 21.54
C PRO A 128 -11.70 7.97 20.67
N PRO A 129 -10.40 7.75 20.97
CA PRO A 129 -9.61 6.74 20.27
C PRO A 129 -10.33 5.38 20.38
N PRO A 130 -10.30 4.56 19.31
CA PRO A 130 -10.94 3.25 19.36
C PRO A 130 -10.31 2.41 20.49
N PRO A 131 -11.10 1.58 21.18
CA PRO A 131 -10.58 0.66 22.20
C PRO A 131 -9.42 -0.17 21.64
N PHE A 132 -8.42 -0.47 22.45
CA PHE A 132 -7.26 -1.28 22.05
C PHE A 132 -7.67 -2.62 21.40
N ALA A 133 -8.73 -3.24 21.91
CA ALA A 133 -9.30 -4.48 21.37
C ALA A 133 -9.76 -4.32 19.91
N ASP A 134 -10.32 -3.17 19.52
CA ASP A 134 -10.78 -2.91 18.16
C ASP A 134 -9.62 -2.78 17.14
N LEU A 135 -8.42 -2.46 17.63
CA LEU A 135 -7.21 -2.43 16.82
C LEU A 135 -6.49 -3.79 16.81
N LEU A 136 -6.53 -4.52 17.92
CA LEU A 136 -5.86 -5.82 18.05
C LEU A 136 -6.59 -6.93 17.28
N LEU A 137 -7.93 -6.95 17.31
CA LEU A 137 -8.72 -8.00 16.67
C LEU A 137 -8.51 -8.12 15.16
N PRO A 138 -8.45 -7.04 14.35
CA PRO A 138 -8.08 -7.12 12.94
C PRO A 138 -6.69 -7.73 12.73
N CYS A 139 -5.69 -7.32 13.51
CA CYS A 139 -4.34 -7.88 13.44
C CYS A 139 -4.33 -9.38 13.71
N ALA A 140 -4.97 -9.82 14.80
CA ALA A 140 -5.04 -11.23 15.17
C ALA A 140 -5.78 -12.08 14.12
N ARG A 141 -6.88 -11.55 13.58
CA ARG A 141 -7.65 -12.20 12.51
C ARG A 141 -6.80 -12.38 11.26
N SER A 142 -6.19 -11.31 10.76
CA SER A 142 -5.38 -11.36 9.52
C SER A 142 -4.16 -12.24 9.70
N PHE A 143 -3.53 -12.22 10.87
CA PHE A 143 -2.43 -13.12 11.21
C PHE A 143 -2.85 -14.59 11.19
N LEU A 144 -4.00 -14.94 11.79
CA LEU A 144 -4.53 -16.30 11.78
C LEU A 144 -4.82 -16.78 10.36
N PHE A 145 -5.51 -15.97 9.53
CA PHE A 145 -5.78 -16.32 8.15
C PHE A 145 -4.49 -16.47 7.32
N MET A 146 -3.47 -15.65 7.58
CA MET A 146 -2.16 -15.80 6.93
C MET A 146 -1.50 -17.14 7.25
N ILE A 147 -1.57 -17.59 8.51
CA ILE A 147 -1.08 -18.93 8.90
C ILE A 147 -1.86 -20.01 8.16
N CYS A 148 -3.20 -19.92 8.11
CA CYS A 148 -4.03 -20.89 7.39
C CYS A 148 -3.66 -20.97 5.89
N LEU A 149 -3.46 -19.83 5.23
CA LEU A 149 -3.01 -19.79 3.84
C LEU A 149 -1.62 -20.40 3.67
N ALA A 150 -0.68 -20.06 4.53
CA ALA A 150 0.68 -20.58 4.45
C ALA A 150 0.73 -22.12 4.63
N VAL A 151 -0.17 -22.68 5.44
CA VAL A 151 -0.34 -24.14 5.59
C VAL A 151 -1.02 -24.73 4.35
N ALA A 152 -1.94 -24.02 3.71
CA ALA A 152 -2.68 -24.49 2.55
C ALA A 152 -1.85 -24.53 1.25
N TYR A 153 -0.91 -23.59 1.05
CA TYR A 153 -0.15 -23.46 -0.21
C TYR A 153 0.54 -24.74 -0.70
N PRO A 154 1.20 -25.58 0.13
CA PRO A 154 1.80 -26.82 -0.33
C PRO A 154 0.79 -27.81 -0.94
N HIS A 155 -0.51 -27.62 -0.66
CA HIS A 155 -1.60 -28.50 -1.09
C HIS A 155 -2.39 -27.94 -2.28
N THR A 156 -1.95 -26.81 -2.89
CA THR A 156 -2.68 -26.15 -3.98
C THR A 156 -2.29 -26.66 -5.38
N GLY A 157 -1.35 -27.59 -5.52
CA GLY A 157 -0.82 -28.02 -6.80
C GLY A 157 -1.83 -28.67 -7.77
N TRP A 158 -3.02 -29.05 -7.28
CA TRP A 158 -4.13 -29.56 -8.08
C TRP A 158 -5.14 -28.48 -8.52
N LEU A 159 -5.00 -27.27 -8.00
CA LEU A 159 -5.93 -26.17 -8.30
C LEU A 159 -5.62 -25.54 -9.67
N PRO A 160 -6.66 -25.14 -10.42
CA PRO A 160 -6.49 -24.29 -11.59
C PRO A 160 -5.71 -23.00 -11.25
N VAL A 161 -4.90 -22.53 -12.18
CA VAL A 161 -4.03 -21.35 -11.98
C VAL A 161 -4.79 -20.10 -11.49
N TYR A 162 -5.98 -19.86 -12.02
CA TYR A 162 -6.82 -18.72 -11.59
C TYR A 162 -7.28 -18.83 -10.12
N CYS A 163 -7.49 -20.05 -9.62
CA CYS A 163 -7.80 -20.27 -8.20
C CYS A 163 -6.57 -19.97 -7.32
N VAL A 164 -5.38 -20.34 -7.75
CA VAL A 164 -4.14 -20.01 -7.05
C VAL A 164 -3.90 -18.49 -7.04
N HIS A 165 -4.13 -17.82 -8.17
CA HIS A 165 -4.03 -16.36 -8.24
C HIS A 165 -5.07 -15.65 -7.35
N PHE A 166 -6.26 -16.21 -7.23
CA PHE A 166 -7.26 -15.71 -6.29
C PHE A 166 -6.79 -15.85 -4.83
N LEU A 167 -6.15 -16.96 -4.47
CA LEU A 167 -5.52 -17.12 -3.16
C LEU A 167 -4.38 -16.10 -2.95
N TYR A 168 -3.60 -15.77 -3.98
CA TYR A 168 -2.60 -14.71 -3.90
C TYR A 168 -3.23 -13.32 -3.68
N CYS A 169 -4.38 -13.03 -4.29
CA CYS A 169 -5.12 -11.80 -3.98
C CYS A 169 -5.52 -11.72 -2.51
N ILE A 170 -6.05 -12.82 -1.96
CA ILE A 170 -6.38 -12.92 -0.53
C ILE A 170 -5.13 -12.73 0.33
N HIS A 171 -4.02 -13.38 -0.04
CA HIS A 171 -2.74 -13.26 0.65
C HIS A 171 -2.25 -11.80 0.71
N ILE A 172 -2.23 -11.11 -0.44
CA ILE A 172 -1.81 -9.70 -0.52
C ILE A 172 -2.73 -8.83 0.34
N PHE A 173 -4.05 -9.04 0.25
CA PHE A 173 -5.02 -8.31 1.07
C PHE A 173 -4.76 -8.49 2.56
N LEU A 174 -4.63 -9.74 3.02
CA LEU A 174 -4.39 -10.06 4.45
C LEU A 174 -3.03 -9.53 4.93
N THR A 175 -2.01 -9.60 4.09
CA THR A 175 -0.67 -9.08 4.39
C THR A 175 -0.70 -7.56 4.56
N LEU A 176 -1.34 -6.85 3.63
CA LEU A 176 -1.51 -5.41 3.74
C LEU A 176 -2.36 -5.03 4.95
N ASP A 177 -3.49 -5.72 5.19
CA ASP A 177 -4.34 -5.47 6.34
C ASP A 177 -3.60 -5.69 7.66
N LEU A 178 -2.83 -6.79 7.78
CA LEU A 178 -2.00 -7.08 8.95
C LEU A 178 -0.95 -5.99 9.19
N VAL A 179 -0.18 -5.63 8.16
CA VAL A 179 0.90 -4.64 8.27
C VAL A 179 0.33 -3.26 8.60
N LEU A 180 -0.70 -2.83 7.89
CA LEU A 180 -1.30 -1.51 8.11
C LEU A 180 -2.00 -1.42 9.47
N SER A 181 -2.70 -2.48 9.90
CA SER A 181 -3.32 -2.54 11.22
C SER A 181 -2.29 -2.57 12.34
N SER A 182 -1.17 -3.29 12.16
CA SER A 182 -0.06 -3.32 13.13
C SER A 182 0.62 -1.94 13.27
N ILE A 183 0.85 -1.26 12.17
CA ILE A 183 1.40 0.10 12.16
C ILE A 183 0.40 1.08 12.81
N ALA A 184 -0.90 0.92 12.54
CA ALA A 184 -1.94 1.71 13.16
C ALA A 184 -1.96 1.52 14.68
N LEU A 185 -1.90 0.27 15.15
CA LEU A 185 -1.83 -0.07 16.58
C LEU A 185 -0.61 0.56 17.24
N ALA A 186 0.59 0.34 16.67
CA ALA A 186 1.84 0.92 17.19
C ALA A 186 1.82 2.45 17.20
N SER A 187 1.28 3.08 16.14
CA SER A 187 1.18 4.53 16.05
C SER A 187 0.16 5.12 17.03
N ALA A 188 -0.96 4.43 17.26
CA ALA A 188 -1.97 4.84 18.24
C ALA A 188 -1.41 4.81 19.67
N THR A 189 -0.59 3.79 20.02
CA THR A 189 0.06 3.70 21.34
C THR A 189 1.08 4.81 21.56
N VAL A 190 1.86 5.18 20.52
CA VAL A 190 2.87 6.25 20.60
C VAL A 190 2.26 7.66 20.58
N LEU A 191 1.22 7.87 19.78
CA LEU A 191 0.65 9.19 19.53
C LEU A 191 -0.58 9.49 20.39
N GLY A 192 -1.19 8.49 21.02
CA GLY A 192 -2.44 8.64 21.78
C GLY A 192 -3.64 9.08 20.92
N THR A 193 -3.59 8.85 19.58
CA THR A 193 -4.63 9.31 18.65
C THR A 193 -5.19 8.17 17.82
N GLY A 194 -6.49 8.23 17.52
CA GLY A 194 -7.12 7.27 16.60
C GLY A 194 -6.66 7.48 15.16
N LEU A 195 -6.54 6.37 14.41
CA LEU A 195 -6.19 6.35 13.00
C LEU A 195 -7.39 5.92 12.15
N GLU A 196 -7.42 6.32 10.90
CA GLU A 196 -8.45 5.91 9.96
C GLU A 196 -8.20 4.49 9.45
N ARG A 197 -9.28 3.70 9.28
CA ARG A 197 -9.19 2.37 8.67
C ARG A 197 -8.78 2.49 7.21
N GLN A 198 -7.89 1.58 6.75
CA GLN A 198 -7.34 1.61 5.39
C GLN A 198 -8.08 0.70 4.41
N PHE A 199 -8.81 -0.28 4.90
CA PHE A 199 -9.60 -1.21 4.09
C PHE A 199 -11.03 -1.30 4.57
N SER A 200 -11.97 -1.43 3.62
CA SER A 200 -13.28 -2.01 3.84
C SER A 200 -13.29 -3.43 3.24
N THR A 201 -14.14 -4.33 3.76
CA THR A 201 -14.14 -5.74 3.35
C THR A 201 -14.55 -5.89 1.87
N PRO A 202 -13.66 -6.32 0.95
CA PRO A 202 -13.92 -6.30 -0.50
C PRO A 202 -14.67 -7.56 -0.98
N LEU A 203 -15.72 -8.01 -0.26
CA LEU A 203 -16.31 -9.33 -0.47
C LEU A 203 -17.38 -9.40 -1.58
N ALA A 204 -17.92 -8.28 -2.04
CA ALA A 204 -18.93 -8.31 -3.11
C ALA A 204 -18.87 -7.01 -3.92
N VAL A 205 -18.28 -7.06 -5.10
CA VAL A 205 -18.04 -5.89 -5.96
C VAL A 205 -18.87 -5.97 -7.22
N ALA A 206 -19.86 -5.12 -7.33
CA ALA A 206 -20.73 -5.02 -8.51
C ALA A 206 -20.26 -3.96 -9.53
N SER A 207 -19.10 -3.33 -9.30
CA SER A 207 -18.60 -2.21 -10.09
C SER A 207 -17.10 -2.05 -9.93
N VAL A 208 -16.39 -1.82 -11.03
CA VAL A 208 -14.96 -1.53 -11.03
C VAL A 208 -14.69 -0.23 -10.25
N ASN A 209 -15.60 0.74 -10.34
CA ASN A 209 -15.51 1.98 -9.58
C ASN A 209 -15.61 1.77 -8.06
N ASP A 210 -16.52 0.88 -7.61
CA ASP A 210 -16.67 0.61 -6.18
C ASP A 210 -15.46 -0.13 -5.61
N PHE A 211 -14.86 -1.05 -6.38
CA PHE A 211 -13.64 -1.73 -5.97
C PHE A 211 -12.51 -0.73 -5.71
N TRP A 212 -12.12 0.04 -6.72
CA TRP A 212 -10.99 0.96 -6.60
C TRP A 212 -11.27 2.18 -5.72
N GLY A 213 -12.51 2.68 -5.73
CA GLY A 213 -12.85 3.92 -5.02
C GLY A 213 -13.19 3.76 -3.55
N ARG A 214 -13.61 2.56 -3.11
CA ARG A 214 -14.21 2.38 -1.78
C ARG A 214 -13.70 1.19 -0.98
N GLN A 215 -13.06 0.22 -1.63
CA GLN A 215 -12.76 -1.05 -0.96
C GLN A 215 -11.26 -1.33 -0.90
N TRP A 216 -10.52 -0.99 -1.94
CA TRP A 216 -9.10 -1.30 -2.03
C TRP A 216 -8.22 -0.12 -1.62
N ASN A 217 -7.35 -0.33 -0.64
CA ASN A 217 -6.26 0.57 -0.20
C ASN A 217 -6.61 2.07 -0.24
N LEU A 218 -7.48 2.50 0.69
CA LEU A 218 -8.03 3.86 0.71
C LEU A 218 -6.96 4.95 0.86
N MET A 219 -5.84 4.64 1.52
CA MET A 219 -4.72 5.59 1.60
C MET A 219 -4.09 5.86 0.23
N ALA A 220 -3.89 4.81 -0.56
CA ALA A 220 -3.39 4.95 -1.92
C ALA A 220 -4.36 5.77 -2.77
N VAL A 221 -5.66 5.50 -2.65
CA VAL A 221 -6.72 6.25 -3.33
C VAL A 221 -6.67 7.74 -2.96
N ASP A 222 -6.55 8.08 -1.68
CA ASP A 222 -6.50 9.47 -1.22
C ASP A 222 -5.26 10.20 -1.76
N LEU A 223 -4.10 9.55 -1.76
CA LEU A 223 -2.87 10.14 -2.30
C LEU A 223 -2.93 10.32 -3.81
N LEU A 224 -3.39 9.31 -4.56
CA LEU A 224 -3.57 9.41 -6.01
C LEU A 224 -4.63 10.44 -6.39
N ARG A 225 -5.69 10.56 -5.57
CA ARG A 225 -6.69 11.60 -5.76
C ARG A 225 -6.06 12.99 -5.64
N ALA A 226 -5.29 13.23 -4.59
CA ALA A 226 -4.68 14.54 -4.34
C ALA A 226 -3.54 14.87 -5.32
N SER A 227 -2.71 13.87 -5.70
CA SER A 227 -1.50 14.09 -6.50
C SER A 227 -1.72 14.00 -8.01
N ALA A 228 -2.68 13.21 -8.48
CA ALA A 228 -2.92 12.99 -9.91
C ALA A 228 -4.34 13.34 -10.36
N TYR A 229 -5.37 12.81 -9.66
CA TYR A 229 -6.74 12.97 -10.10
C TYR A 229 -7.22 14.43 -10.06
N GLU A 230 -7.17 15.11 -8.92
CA GLU A 230 -7.72 16.47 -8.77
C GLU A 230 -7.00 17.53 -9.63
N PRO A 231 -5.66 17.54 -9.75
CA PRO A 231 -4.97 18.49 -10.61
C PRO A 231 -5.34 18.35 -12.08
N VAL A 232 -5.46 17.10 -12.57
CA VAL A 232 -5.80 16.82 -13.96
C VAL A 232 -7.29 17.06 -14.21
N ARG A 233 -8.15 16.63 -13.30
CA ARG A 233 -9.60 16.85 -13.36
C ARG A 233 -9.94 18.34 -13.47
N ALA A 234 -9.24 19.19 -12.72
CA ALA A 234 -9.50 20.63 -12.71
C ALA A 234 -9.26 21.29 -14.09
N ARG A 235 -8.39 20.71 -14.92
CA ARG A 235 -8.05 21.25 -16.26
C ARG A 235 -8.74 20.52 -17.40
N TRP A 236 -8.87 19.19 -17.33
CA TRP A 236 -9.30 18.35 -18.44
C TRP A 236 -10.51 17.49 -18.15
N GLY A 237 -11.18 17.73 -17.01
CA GLY A 237 -12.40 17.03 -16.65
C GLY A 237 -12.19 15.69 -15.97
N ARG A 238 -13.32 15.07 -15.59
CA ARG A 238 -13.35 13.89 -14.70
C ARG A 238 -12.62 12.69 -15.29
N ASP A 239 -12.81 12.40 -16.57
CA ASP A 239 -12.28 11.21 -17.22
C ASP A 239 -10.77 11.27 -17.35
N ALA A 240 -10.25 12.43 -17.73
CA ALA A 240 -8.81 12.68 -17.73
C ALA A 240 -8.21 12.52 -16.33
N GLY A 241 -8.91 12.99 -15.28
CA GLY A 241 -8.51 12.77 -13.88
C GLY A 241 -8.43 11.29 -13.51
N VAL A 242 -9.43 10.49 -13.90
CA VAL A 242 -9.42 9.03 -13.68
C VAL A 242 -8.21 8.41 -14.37
N LEU A 243 -8.01 8.68 -15.66
CA LEU A 243 -6.87 8.13 -16.41
C LEU A 243 -5.52 8.54 -15.81
N ALA A 244 -5.39 9.78 -15.34
CA ALA A 244 -4.17 10.25 -14.68
C ALA A 244 -3.86 9.49 -13.37
N ALA A 245 -4.89 9.20 -12.55
CA ALA A 245 -4.73 8.42 -11.34
C ALA A 245 -4.30 6.97 -11.64
N PHE A 246 -4.93 6.33 -12.63
CA PHE A 246 -4.57 4.97 -13.04
C PHE A 246 -3.22 4.91 -13.75
N LEU A 247 -2.86 5.91 -14.56
CA LEU A 247 -1.52 6.04 -15.16
C LEU A 247 -0.44 6.11 -14.07
N MET A 248 -0.61 7.00 -13.09
CA MET A 248 0.32 7.12 -11.98
C MET A 248 0.43 5.81 -11.19
N SER A 249 -0.70 5.15 -10.91
CA SER A 249 -0.71 3.86 -10.23
C SER A 249 0.04 2.80 -11.04
N GLY A 250 -0.20 2.72 -12.35
CA GLY A 250 0.49 1.78 -13.24
C GLY A 250 2.00 1.99 -13.27
N LEU A 251 2.47 3.23 -13.42
CA LEU A 251 3.90 3.56 -13.40
C LEU A 251 4.56 3.19 -12.07
N LEU A 252 3.89 3.41 -10.95
CA LEU A 252 4.39 3.02 -9.63
C LEU A 252 4.45 1.49 -9.46
N HIS A 253 3.54 0.74 -10.08
CA HIS A 253 3.58 -0.73 -10.07
C HIS A 253 4.62 -1.31 -11.04
N GLU A 254 4.93 -0.63 -12.16
CA GLU A 254 6.08 -0.99 -13.01
C GLU A 254 7.40 -0.83 -12.22
N LEU A 255 7.51 0.24 -11.44
CA LEU A 255 8.66 0.45 -10.57
C LEU A 255 8.71 -0.62 -9.45
N LEU A 256 7.56 -0.98 -8.87
CA LEU A 256 7.45 -2.08 -7.91
C LEU A 256 7.89 -3.42 -8.52
N TYR A 257 7.44 -3.72 -9.74
CA TYR A 257 7.89 -4.89 -10.48
C TYR A 257 9.41 -4.93 -10.63
N TRP A 258 10.01 -3.80 -10.98
CA TRP A 258 11.47 -3.70 -11.08
C TRP A 258 12.16 -3.98 -9.73
N TYR A 259 11.66 -3.43 -8.63
CA TYR A 259 12.23 -3.72 -7.31
C TYR A 259 12.17 -5.20 -6.95
N LEU A 260 11.09 -5.89 -7.26
CA LEU A 260 10.90 -7.29 -6.88
C LEU A 260 11.66 -8.26 -7.79
N THR A 261 11.83 -7.92 -9.06
CA THR A 261 12.38 -8.85 -10.06
C THR A 261 13.77 -8.46 -10.55
N LEU A 262 14.16 -7.20 -10.40
CA LEU A 262 15.32 -6.56 -11.05
C LEU A 262 15.33 -6.73 -12.58
N ARG A 263 14.18 -7.05 -13.17
CA ARG A 263 14.00 -7.16 -14.62
C ARG A 263 13.40 -5.87 -15.16
N ARG A 264 13.69 -5.60 -16.43
CA ARG A 264 13.11 -4.43 -17.12
C ARG A 264 11.60 -4.57 -17.18
N PRO A 265 10.83 -3.55 -16.74
CA PRO A 265 9.39 -3.52 -16.88
C PRO A 265 8.97 -3.54 -18.36
N MET A 266 7.89 -4.25 -18.66
CA MET A 266 7.38 -4.43 -20.03
C MET A 266 6.08 -3.67 -20.29
N GLY A 267 5.57 -2.94 -19.30
CA GLY A 267 4.34 -2.16 -19.43
C GLY A 267 3.05 -2.93 -19.08
N GLU A 268 3.15 -4.16 -18.58
CA GLU A 268 1.98 -5.00 -18.29
C GLU A 268 1.22 -4.50 -17.06
N MET A 269 1.93 -4.00 -16.03
CA MET A 269 1.29 -3.35 -14.88
C MET A 269 0.59 -2.05 -15.32
N LEU A 270 1.26 -1.27 -16.16
CA LEU A 270 0.68 -0.06 -16.72
C LEU A 270 -0.58 -0.38 -17.51
N LEU A 271 -0.54 -1.41 -18.38
CA LEU A 271 -1.70 -1.87 -19.15
C LEU A 271 -2.85 -2.31 -18.22
N PHE A 272 -2.55 -3.08 -17.16
CA PHE A 272 -3.54 -3.48 -16.16
C PHE A 272 -4.28 -2.26 -15.61
N PHE A 273 -3.56 -1.28 -15.07
CA PHE A 273 -4.18 -0.11 -14.46
C PHE A 273 -4.93 0.76 -15.48
N MET A 274 -4.35 0.97 -16.68
CA MET A 274 -5.03 1.73 -17.74
C MET A 274 -6.31 1.08 -18.21
N LEU A 275 -6.33 -0.25 -18.35
CA LEU A 275 -7.53 -1.02 -18.71
C LEU A 275 -8.64 -0.85 -17.65
N HIS A 276 -8.27 -0.88 -16.36
CA HIS A 276 -9.22 -0.64 -15.27
C HIS A 276 -9.74 0.80 -15.25
N GLY A 277 -8.88 1.79 -15.53
CA GLY A 277 -9.29 3.19 -15.67
C GLY A 277 -10.29 3.41 -16.82
N VAL A 278 -10.00 2.84 -17.99
CA VAL A 278 -10.89 2.87 -19.15
C VAL A 278 -12.22 2.16 -18.84
N SER A 279 -12.16 0.98 -18.21
CA SER A 279 -13.36 0.22 -17.82
C SER A 279 -14.25 1.00 -16.86
N GLN A 280 -13.67 1.71 -15.90
CA GLN A 280 -14.39 2.58 -14.97
C GLN A 280 -15.11 3.74 -15.69
N ILE A 281 -14.45 4.34 -16.66
CA ILE A 281 -15.03 5.40 -17.50
C ILE A 281 -16.17 4.82 -18.36
N ALA A 282 -15.93 3.70 -19.03
CA ALA A 282 -16.92 3.03 -19.88
C ALA A 282 -18.16 2.61 -19.08
N GLU A 283 -17.98 2.01 -17.90
CA GLU A 283 -19.08 1.66 -16.99
C GLU A 283 -19.91 2.89 -16.62
N ARG A 284 -19.27 3.99 -16.29
CA ARG A 284 -19.96 5.23 -15.94
C ARG A 284 -20.76 5.80 -17.11
N TRP A 285 -20.18 5.83 -18.29
CA TRP A 285 -20.83 6.33 -19.50
C TRP A 285 -22.02 5.44 -19.91
N ALA A 286 -21.82 4.13 -19.87
CA ALA A 286 -22.87 3.17 -20.16
C ALA A 286 -24.05 3.27 -19.18
N ARG A 287 -23.78 3.50 -17.88
CA ARG A 287 -24.82 3.78 -16.87
C ARG A 287 -25.54 5.09 -17.14
N ALA A 288 -24.82 6.15 -17.48
CA ALA A 288 -25.42 7.46 -17.80
C ALA A 288 -26.31 7.41 -19.04
N ALA A 289 -25.93 6.63 -20.05
CA ALA A 289 -26.70 6.40 -21.25
C ALA A 289 -27.86 5.41 -21.06
N GLY A 290 -28.02 4.81 -19.88
CA GLY A 290 -29.06 3.79 -19.63
C GLY A 290 -28.78 2.41 -20.24
N LEU A 291 -27.62 2.23 -20.87
CA LEU A 291 -27.22 0.99 -21.55
C LEU A 291 -26.71 -0.10 -20.58
N TRP A 292 -26.32 0.26 -19.37
CA TRP A 292 -25.73 -0.65 -18.39
C TRP A 292 -26.55 -0.68 -17.09
N ARG A 293 -27.46 -1.64 -17.01
CA ARG A 293 -28.32 -1.89 -15.84
C ARG A 293 -28.44 -3.40 -15.59
N PRO A 294 -27.32 -4.15 -15.46
CA PRO A 294 -27.41 -5.58 -15.25
C PRO A 294 -28.05 -5.90 -13.89
N PRO A 295 -28.74 -7.04 -13.76
CA PRO A 295 -29.12 -7.58 -12.47
C PRO A 295 -27.89 -7.69 -11.56
N LYS A 296 -28.06 -7.52 -10.24
CA LYS A 296 -26.93 -7.51 -9.28
C LYS A 296 -25.99 -8.71 -9.43
N VAL A 297 -26.56 -9.92 -9.58
CA VAL A 297 -25.78 -11.16 -9.73
C VAL A 297 -24.92 -11.11 -11.00
N ALA A 298 -25.51 -10.68 -12.13
CA ALA A 298 -24.75 -10.55 -13.38
C ALA A 298 -23.64 -9.50 -13.28
N ALA A 299 -23.90 -8.38 -12.60
CA ALA A 299 -22.87 -7.36 -12.35
C ALA A 299 -21.71 -7.93 -11.53
N TYR A 300 -21.99 -8.66 -10.45
CA TYR A 300 -20.96 -9.33 -9.64
C TYR A 300 -20.14 -10.31 -10.45
N LEU A 301 -20.78 -11.18 -11.24
CA LEU A 301 -20.07 -12.16 -12.07
C LEU A 301 -19.18 -11.50 -13.11
N LEU A 302 -19.71 -10.51 -13.85
CA LEU A 302 -18.95 -9.81 -14.90
C LEU A 302 -17.74 -9.08 -14.33
N VAL A 303 -17.91 -8.34 -13.22
CA VAL A 303 -16.81 -7.63 -12.57
C VAL A 303 -15.81 -8.63 -11.99
N SER A 304 -16.25 -9.71 -11.35
CA SER A 304 -15.37 -10.72 -10.79
C SER A 304 -14.53 -11.42 -11.87
N VAL A 305 -15.15 -11.84 -12.98
CA VAL A 305 -14.43 -12.45 -14.11
C VAL A 305 -13.42 -11.48 -14.70
N PHE A 306 -13.84 -10.22 -14.95
CA PHE A 306 -12.94 -9.19 -15.44
C PHE A 306 -11.73 -8.99 -14.51
N MET A 307 -11.98 -8.87 -13.20
CA MET A 307 -10.91 -8.72 -12.19
C MET A 307 -9.97 -9.93 -12.17
N VAL A 308 -10.52 -11.14 -12.08
CA VAL A 308 -9.72 -12.37 -12.00
C VAL A 308 -8.84 -12.54 -13.23
N VAL A 309 -9.40 -12.35 -14.44
CA VAL A 309 -8.63 -12.49 -15.68
C VAL A 309 -7.53 -11.43 -15.77
N THR A 310 -7.87 -10.16 -15.57
CA THR A 310 -6.88 -9.08 -15.72
C THR A 310 -5.79 -9.14 -14.63
N ILE A 311 -6.14 -9.48 -13.40
CA ILE A 311 -5.17 -9.68 -12.32
C ILE A 311 -4.26 -10.88 -12.63
N SER A 312 -4.82 -11.99 -13.10
CA SER A 312 -4.04 -13.18 -13.39
C SER A 312 -3.05 -12.97 -14.52
N GLU A 313 -3.50 -12.38 -15.63
CA GLU A 313 -2.66 -12.27 -16.84
C GLU A 313 -1.71 -11.06 -16.77
N LEU A 314 -2.21 -9.89 -16.35
CA LEU A 314 -1.46 -8.64 -16.45
C LEU A 314 -0.77 -8.24 -15.14
N PHE A 315 -1.30 -8.67 -13.99
CA PHE A 315 -0.70 -8.33 -12.70
C PHE A 315 0.20 -9.44 -12.17
N PHE A 316 -0.29 -10.68 -12.02
CA PHE A 316 0.53 -11.79 -11.53
C PHE A 316 1.42 -12.43 -12.60
N GLY A 317 0.96 -12.49 -13.85
CA GLY A 317 1.69 -13.11 -14.94
C GLY A 317 3.16 -12.66 -15.05
N PRO A 318 3.47 -11.35 -15.03
CA PRO A 318 4.84 -10.86 -15.05
C PRO A 318 5.71 -11.32 -13.88
N PHE A 319 5.16 -11.32 -12.66
CA PHE A 319 5.88 -11.77 -11.45
C PHE A 319 6.18 -13.27 -11.50
N MET A 320 5.22 -14.07 -11.95
CA MET A 320 5.38 -15.52 -12.08
C MET A 320 6.41 -15.87 -13.15
N ARG A 321 6.36 -15.22 -14.32
CA ARG A 321 7.40 -15.39 -15.36
C ARG A 321 8.79 -14.96 -14.88
N ALA A 322 8.86 -14.12 -13.87
CA ALA A 322 10.11 -13.72 -13.24
C ALA A 322 10.54 -14.65 -12.09
N GLY A 323 9.68 -15.55 -11.62
CA GLY A 323 9.94 -16.45 -10.48
C GLY A 323 9.88 -15.72 -9.12
N ALA A 324 9.22 -14.57 -9.06
CA ALA A 324 9.11 -13.80 -7.83
C ALA A 324 8.15 -14.45 -6.82
N ASP A 325 7.12 -15.13 -7.30
CA ASP A 325 6.17 -15.90 -6.49
C ASP A 325 6.87 -17.03 -5.72
N VAL A 326 7.74 -17.80 -6.38
CA VAL A 326 8.50 -18.89 -5.75
C VAL A 326 9.36 -18.34 -4.61
N ARG A 327 10.10 -17.27 -4.86
CA ARG A 327 10.96 -16.66 -3.83
C ARG A 327 10.15 -16.08 -2.66
N LEU A 328 9.02 -15.44 -2.92
CA LEU A 328 8.13 -14.93 -1.85
C LEU A 328 7.58 -16.08 -0.99
N MET A 329 7.24 -17.23 -1.61
CA MET A 329 6.78 -18.40 -0.86
C MET A 329 7.91 -19.04 -0.04
N GLU A 330 9.13 -19.14 -0.57
CA GLU A 330 10.31 -19.61 0.16
C GLU A 330 10.61 -18.73 1.38
N GLU A 331 10.61 -17.40 1.22
CA GLU A 331 10.78 -16.45 2.34
C GLU A 331 9.67 -16.60 3.38
N SER A 332 8.42 -16.75 2.96
CA SER A 332 7.28 -16.97 3.86
C SER A 332 7.43 -18.27 4.64
N GLY A 333 7.87 -19.35 3.97
CA GLY A 333 8.16 -20.64 4.60
C GLY A 333 9.27 -20.55 5.65
N ALA A 334 10.37 -19.84 5.33
CA ALA A 334 11.47 -19.60 6.26
C ALA A 334 11.01 -18.81 7.51
N MET A 335 10.16 -17.80 7.33
CA MET A 335 9.58 -17.02 8.44
C MET A 335 8.70 -17.89 9.34
N LEU A 336 7.87 -18.76 8.77
CA LEU A 336 7.07 -19.71 9.56
C LEU A 336 7.95 -20.69 10.36
N GLN A 337 9.03 -21.19 9.78
CA GLN A 337 9.99 -22.03 10.50
C GLN A 337 10.63 -21.29 11.67
N LEU A 338 11.02 -20.04 11.47
CA LEU A 338 11.56 -19.20 12.53
C LEU A 338 10.56 -19.00 13.66
N ILE A 339 9.31 -18.69 13.36
CA ILE A 339 8.22 -18.56 14.33
C ILE A 339 8.06 -19.86 15.14
N ARG A 340 8.04 -21.02 14.48
CA ARG A 340 7.94 -22.32 15.14
C ARG A 340 9.11 -22.59 16.09
N VAL A 341 10.33 -22.27 15.68
CA VAL A 341 11.53 -22.45 16.50
C VAL A 341 11.50 -21.54 17.73
N VAL A 342 11.18 -20.26 17.54
CA VAL A 342 11.08 -19.28 18.63
C VAL A 342 9.95 -19.66 19.60
N SER A 343 8.77 -20.03 19.10
CA SER A 343 7.66 -20.45 19.94
C SER A 343 8.01 -21.68 20.77
N ARG A 344 8.65 -22.69 20.18
CA ARG A 344 9.10 -23.89 20.92
C ARG A 344 10.13 -23.54 22.00
N ARG A 345 11.08 -22.64 21.73
CA ARG A 345 12.05 -22.19 22.74
C ARG A 345 11.37 -21.47 23.90
N LEU A 346 10.44 -20.57 23.59
CA LEU A 346 9.68 -19.86 24.61
C LEU A 346 8.84 -20.84 25.46
N LEU A 347 8.10 -21.76 24.84
CA LEU A 347 7.30 -22.77 25.58
C LEU A 347 8.17 -23.63 26.49
N ARG A 348 9.37 -24.02 26.05
CA ARG A 348 10.36 -24.73 26.88
C ARG A 348 10.84 -23.87 28.05
N SER A 349 11.09 -22.59 27.84
CA SER A 349 11.54 -21.67 28.92
C SER A 349 10.45 -21.44 29.97
N PHE A 350 9.16 -21.63 29.61
CA PHE A 350 8.03 -21.57 30.54
C PHE A 350 7.60 -22.93 31.06
N GLY A 351 8.31 -24.02 30.73
CA GLY A 351 7.99 -25.38 31.26
C GLY A 351 6.71 -26.01 30.73
N VAL A 352 6.24 -25.54 29.53
CA VAL A 352 4.98 -26.01 28.95
C VAL A 352 5.21 -27.19 27.99
N VAL A 353 6.42 -27.35 27.42
CA VAL A 353 6.83 -28.47 26.52
C VAL A 353 8.28 -28.84 26.79
#